data_62a78c1a13b082298e7c52ccfeb7ff72
#
_entry.id   62a78c1a13b082298e7c52ccfeb7ff72
#
_cell.length_a   1.000
_cell.length_b   1.000
_cell.length_c   1.000
_cell.angle_alpha   90.00
_cell.angle_beta   90.00
_cell.angle_gamma   90.00
#
_symmetry.space_group_name_H-M   'P 1'
#
loop_
_entity.id
_entity.type
_entity.pdbx_description
1 polymer ?
#
loop_
_entity_poly.entity_id
_entity_poly.type
_entity_poly.pdbx_seq_one_letter_code
_entity_poly.pdbx_strand_id
1 'polypeptide(L)'
;MAEIKSINELLKMEIDIPDYQRPYKWTIQNIEELLGDISTAINQAGLYRTPFKYRVGTIILHENEHGIFDVVDGQQRIISLLLIKQCIETGVKCPISKKKFSNKITQTNIHDNYMFIREWFSLKNKDDKKNFIRAFDEILEVVVISVEKVSEAFQLFDSQNTRGKSLDPHDLLKAYHLREMKKYPYEMEHAVTKWESKDTNQIRELFDLFLFPVWNWSRGLKSKPFTAKEIDTYKGIPESSTYSYARRASKAMPCFQITETFISGNDFFEMVDHYLYLIH
;
A
#
# COMPACT_ATOMS: atom_id res chain seq x y z
N MET A 1 -17.90 1.75 3.28
CA MET A 1 -18.84 0.65 2.97
C MET A 1 -18.06 -0.64 2.78
N ALA A 2 -18.59 -1.81 3.11
CA ALA A 2 -17.92 -3.09 2.89
C ALA A 2 -18.78 -3.96 1.97
N GLU A 3 -18.19 -4.50 0.91
CA GLU A 3 -18.87 -5.30 -0.11
C GLU A 3 -18.03 -6.54 -0.45
N ILE A 4 -18.69 -7.64 -0.79
CA ILE A 4 -18.03 -8.82 -1.34
C ILE A 4 -18.13 -8.74 -2.86
N LYS A 5 -17.00 -8.84 -3.54
CA LYS A 5 -16.92 -8.79 -5.00
C LYS A 5 -16.15 -10.01 -5.52
N SER A 6 -16.54 -10.51 -6.70
CA SER A 6 -15.68 -11.43 -7.45
C SER A 6 -14.41 -10.73 -7.91
N ILE A 7 -13.37 -11.50 -8.25
CA ILE A 7 -12.13 -10.90 -8.76
C ILE A 7 -12.38 -10.14 -10.06
N ASN A 8 -13.27 -10.63 -10.92
CA ASN A 8 -13.60 -9.93 -12.15
C ASN A 8 -14.33 -8.61 -11.92
N GLU A 9 -15.21 -8.53 -10.93
CA GLU A 9 -15.86 -7.27 -10.53
C GLU A 9 -14.84 -6.28 -9.98
N LEU A 10 -13.91 -6.73 -9.11
CA LEU A 10 -12.83 -5.90 -8.60
C LEU A 10 -11.98 -5.32 -9.74
N LEU A 11 -11.54 -6.15 -10.68
CA LEU A 11 -10.66 -5.72 -11.77
C LEU A 11 -11.33 -4.82 -12.81
N LYS A 12 -12.67 -4.71 -12.80
CA LYS A 12 -13.44 -3.77 -13.62
C LYS A 12 -13.64 -2.40 -12.97
N MET A 13 -13.38 -2.27 -11.68
CA MET A 13 -13.48 -0.97 -10.99
C MET A 13 -12.41 -0.01 -11.50
N GLU A 14 -12.70 1.29 -11.45
CA GLU A 14 -11.74 2.36 -11.72
C GLU A 14 -10.78 2.50 -10.54
N ILE A 15 -9.80 1.60 -10.47
CA ILE A 15 -8.81 1.53 -9.39
C ILE A 15 -7.48 2.10 -9.88
N ASP A 16 -6.84 2.93 -9.06
CA ASP A 16 -5.45 3.34 -9.20
C ASP A 16 -4.60 2.86 -8.02
N ILE A 17 -3.32 2.62 -8.30
CA ILE A 17 -2.30 2.36 -7.29
C ILE A 17 -1.49 3.63 -7.16
N PRO A 18 -1.68 4.43 -6.11
CA PRO A 18 -0.96 5.68 -5.94
C PRO A 18 0.56 5.49 -5.92
N ASP A 19 1.31 6.49 -6.41
CA ASP A 19 2.78 6.41 -6.49
C ASP A 19 3.46 6.40 -5.11
N TYR A 20 2.75 6.79 -4.05
CA TYR A 20 3.22 6.69 -2.66
C TYR A 20 3.11 5.27 -2.09
N GLN A 21 2.44 4.33 -2.78
CA GLN A 21 2.39 2.95 -2.33
C GLN A 21 3.79 2.31 -2.39
N ARG A 22 4.06 1.43 -1.40
CA ARG A 22 5.30 0.64 -1.40
C ARG A 22 5.46 -0.13 -2.71
N PRO A 23 6.68 -0.42 -3.14
CA PRO A 23 6.92 -1.23 -4.33
C PRO A 23 6.19 -2.57 -4.28
N TYR A 24 5.85 -3.10 -5.45
CA TYR A 24 5.38 -4.47 -5.57
C TYR A 24 6.54 -5.42 -5.24
N LYS A 25 6.44 -6.11 -4.11
CA LYS A 25 7.53 -6.94 -3.54
C LYS A 25 7.24 -8.45 -3.58
N TRP A 26 6.06 -8.88 -4.01
CA TRP A 26 5.79 -10.32 -4.13
C TRP A 26 6.72 -10.94 -5.16
N THR A 27 7.33 -12.06 -4.74
CA THR A 27 8.25 -12.87 -5.53
C THR A 27 7.52 -14.05 -6.16
N ILE A 28 8.23 -14.82 -6.96
CA ILE A 28 7.74 -16.07 -7.56
C ILE A 28 7.15 -17.01 -6.50
N GLN A 29 7.76 -17.11 -5.31
CA GLN A 29 7.23 -17.95 -4.22
C GLN A 29 5.82 -17.53 -3.81
N ASN A 30 5.56 -16.24 -3.66
CA ASN A 30 4.21 -15.76 -3.31
C ASN A 30 3.19 -16.04 -4.43
N ILE A 31 3.62 -15.98 -5.68
CA ILE A 31 2.77 -16.33 -6.84
C ILE A 31 2.48 -17.82 -6.86
N GLU A 32 3.46 -18.66 -6.59
CA GLU A 32 3.29 -20.11 -6.51
C GLU A 32 2.29 -20.51 -5.43
N GLU A 33 2.40 -19.92 -4.23
CA GLU A 33 1.45 -20.08 -3.14
C GLU A 33 0.04 -19.66 -3.58
N LEU A 34 -0.12 -18.47 -4.19
CA LEU A 34 -1.41 -17.97 -4.68
C LEU A 34 -2.03 -18.89 -5.74
N LEU A 35 -1.24 -19.36 -6.71
CA LEU A 35 -1.71 -20.30 -7.74
C LEU A 35 -2.11 -21.66 -7.13
N GLY A 36 -1.38 -22.11 -6.12
CA GLY A 36 -1.70 -23.30 -5.33
C GLY A 36 -3.04 -23.16 -4.58
N ASP A 37 -3.24 -22.04 -3.92
CA ASP A 37 -4.49 -21.73 -3.20
C ASP A 37 -5.69 -21.68 -4.16
N ILE A 38 -5.54 -21.02 -5.31
CA ILE A 38 -6.59 -20.95 -6.34
C ILE A 38 -6.89 -22.36 -6.89
N SER A 39 -5.86 -23.16 -7.18
CA SER A 39 -6.03 -24.54 -7.65
C SER A 39 -6.79 -25.40 -6.63
N THR A 40 -6.44 -25.24 -5.36
CA THR A 40 -7.12 -25.94 -4.25
C THR A 40 -8.58 -25.51 -4.15
N ALA A 41 -8.86 -24.21 -4.26
CA ALA A 41 -10.23 -23.67 -4.24
C ALA A 41 -11.06 -24.19 -5.42
N ILE A 42 -10.50 -24.28 -6.62
CA ILE A 42 -11.17 -24.86 -7.81
C ILE A 42 -11.51 -26.34 -7.55
N ASN A 43 -10.57 -27.12 -7.02
CA ASN A 43 -10.79 -28.52 -6.73
C ASN A 43 -11.87 -28.72 -5.67
N GLN A 44 -11.86 -27.92 -4.61
CA GLN A 44 -12.89 -27.94 -3.56
C GLN A 44 -14.26 -27.58 -4.12
N ALA A 45 -14.35 -26.54 -4.95
CA ALA A 45 -15.63 -26.15 -5.58
C ALA A 45 -16.23 -27.28 -6.43
N GLY A 46 -15.40 -28.13 -7.03
CA GLY A 46 -15.84 -29.32 -7.77
C GLY A 46 -16.38 -30.46 -6.89
N LEU A 47 -16.01 -30.49 -5.61
CA LEU A 47 -16.43 -31.52 -4.64
C LEU A 47 -17.74 -31.19 -3.92
N TYR A 48 -18.06 -29.90 -3.75
CA TYR A 48 -19.23 -29.46 -3.00
C TYR A 48 -20.48 -29.34 -3.90
N ARG A 49 -21.61 -29.80 -3.39
CA ARG A 49 -22.91 -29.62 -4.04
C ARG A 49 -23.48 -28.20 -3.88
N THR A 50 -22.97 -27.45 -2.91
CA THR A 50 -23.33 -26.04 -2.63
C THR A 50 -22.29 -25.13 -3.26
N PRO A 51 -22.67 -23.90 -3.66
CA PRO A 51 -21.72 -22.93 -4.19
C PRO A 51 -20.59 -22.68 -3.20
N PHE A 52 -19.36 -23.11 -3.54
CA PHE A 52 -18.17 -22.86 -2.75
C PHE A 52 -17.58 -21.51 -3.16
N LYS A 53 -17.22 -20.70 -2.17
CA LYS A 53 -16.54 -19.42 -2.36
C LYS A 53 -15.23 -19.40 -1.59
N TYR A 54 -14.17 -18.96 -2.23
CA TYR A 54 -12.86 -18.79 -1.62
C TYR A 54 -12.52 -17.31 -1.51
N ARG A 55 -12.29 -16.87 -0.28
CA ARG A 55 -12.00 -15.47 0.04
C ARG A 55 -10.50 -15.23 -0.02
N VAL A 56 -10.04 -14.57 -1.10
CA VAL A 56 -8.60 -14.27 -1.32
C VAL A 56 -8.07 -13.28 -0.30
N GLY A 57 -8.94 -12.44 0.25
CA GLY A 57 -8.58 -11.48 1.31
C GLY A 57 -9.39 -10.21 1.25
N THR A 58 -8.91 -9.20 1.99
CA THR A 58 -9.52 -7.87 2.03
C THR A 58 -8.72 -6.89 1.19
N ILE A 59 -9.42 -5.99 0.51
CA ILE A 59 -8.89 -4.85 -0.24
C ILE A 59 -9.47 -3.58 0.38
N ILE A 60 -8.63 -2.61 0.72
CA ILE A 60 -9.07 -1.32 1.24
C ILE A 60 -8.83 -0.26 0.18
N LEU A 61 -9.89 0.44 -0.19
CA LEU A 61 -9.91 1.47 -1.21
C LEU A 61 -10.34 2.80 -0.61
N HIS A 62 -9.76 3.88 -1.08
CA HIS A 62 -10.18 5.24 -0.80
C HIS A 62 -10.73 5.87 -2.08
N GLU A 63 -11.98 6.28 -2.07
CA GLU A 63 -12.57 7.01 -3.20
C GLU A 63 -12.06 8.44 -3.19
N ASN A 64 -11.38 8.84 -4.26
CA ASN A 64 -10.87 10.19 -4.40
C ASN A 64 -11.91 11.14 -5.03
N GLU A 65 -11.62 12.43 -5.08
CA GLU A 65 -12.52 13.49 -5.60
C GLU A 65 -12.94 13.29 -7.08
N HIS A 66 -12.28 12.41 -7.80
CA HIS A 66 -12.56 12.09 -9.21
C HIS A 66 -13.36 10.79 -9.38
N GLY A 67 -13.81 10.17 -8.30
CA GLY A 67 -14.52 8.89 -8.33
C GLY A 67 -13.61 7.69 -8.68
N ILE A 68 -12.29 7.86 -8.58
CA ILE A 68 -11.31 6.78 -8.76
C ILE A 68 -10.96 6.22 -7.38
N PHE A 69 -10.84 4.90 -7.30
CA PHE A 69 -10.51 4.20 -6.07
C PHE A 69 -9.01 4.02 -5.92
N ASP A 70 -8.39 4.82 -5.06
CA ASP A 70 -6.99 4.69 -4.69
C ASP A 70 -6.80 3.47 -3.77
N VAL A 71 -5.91 2.55 -4.12
CA VAL A 71 -5.59 1.38 -3.28
C VAL A 71 -4.86 1.83 -2.03
N VAL A 72 -5.42 1.51 -0.86
CA VAL A 72 -4.77 1.74 0.44
C VAL A 72 -4.13 0.45 0.95
N ASP A 73 -4.83 -0.69 0.82
CA ASP A 73 -4.28 -2.01 1.09
C ASP A 73 -4.74 -3.04 0.05
N GLY A 74 -3.94 -4.08 -0.12
CA GLY A 74 -4.20 -5.16 -1.07
C GLY A 74 -3.50 -5.01 -2.43
N GLN A 75 -2.63 -4.01 -2.62
CA GLN A 75 -1.88 -3.78 -3.85
C GLN A 75 -1.20 -5.05 -4.38
N GLN A 76 -0.49 -5.79 -3.53
CA GLN A 76 0.23 -6.99 -3.92
C GLN A 76 -0.72 -8.04 -4.54
N ARG A 77 -1.88 -8.25 -3.90
CA ARG A 77 -2.91 -9.17 -4.39
C ARG A 77 -3.52 -8.71 -5.71
N ILE A 78 -3.89 -7.42 -5.81
CA ILE A 78 -4.51 -6.87 -7.03
C ILE A 78 -3.57 -7.05 -8.23
N ILE A 79 -2.29 -6.67 -8.10
CA ILE A 79 -1.31 -6.81 -9.17
C ILE A 79 -1.14 -8.29 -9.54
N SER A 80 -0.97 -9.19 -8.57
CA SER A 80 -0.77 -10.62 -8.84
C SER A 80 -1.98 -11.27 -9.52
N LEU A 81 -3.20 -10.95 -9.06
CA LEU A 81 -4.44 -11.43 -9.69
C LEU A 81 -4.60 -10.90 -11.11
N LEU A 82 -4.22 -9.63 -11.35
CA LEU A 82 -4.20 -9.06 -12.70
C LEU A 82 -3.21 -9.78 -13.62
N LEU A 83 -1.98 -10.06 -13.14
CA LEU A 83 -0.98 -10.81 -13.91
C LEU A 83 -1.48 -12.22 -14.28
N ILE A 84 -2.10 -12.93 -13.33
CA ILE A 84 -2.71 -14.24 -13.57
C ILE A 84 -3.79 -14.10 -14.65
N LYS A 85 -4.69 -13.14 -14.51
CA LYS A 85 -5.78 -12.93 -15.48
C LYS A 85 -5.25 -12.62 -16.88
N GLN A 86 -4.21 -11.81 -17.01
CA GLN A 86 -3.57 -11.50 -18.31
C GLN A 86 -2.92 -12.72 -18.97
N CYS A 87 -2.47 -13.70 -18.19
CA CYS A 87 -1.89 -14.95 -18.73
C CYS A 87 -2.94 -15.95 -19.19
N ILE A 88 -4.15 -15.94 -18.61
CA ILE A 88 -5.22 -16.90 -18.96
C ILE A 88 -6.22 -16.33 -19.96
N GLU A 89 -6.34 -15.03 -20.07
CA GLU A 89 -7.34 -14.35 -20.92
C GLU A 89 -6.70 -13.26 -21.76
N THR A 90 -6.97 -13.22 -23.06
CA THR A 90 -6.45 -12.19 -23.95
C THR A 90 -7.33 -10.94 -23.92
N GLY A 91 -6.69 -9.76 -23.98
CA GLY A 91 -7.41 -8.49 -24.09
C GLY A 91 -8.09 -8.02 -22.79
N VAL A 92 -7.54 -8.40 -21.65
CA VAL A 92 -8.02 -7.95 -20.32
C VAL A 92 -8.05 -6.42 -20.27
N LYS A 93 -9.25 -5.85 -20.10
CA LYS A 93 -9.45 -4.42 -19.89
C LYS A 93 -9.51 -4.16 -18.39
N CYS A 94 -8.40 -3.67 -17.83
CA CYS A 94 -8.32 -3.27 -16.43
C CYS A 94 -7.59 -1.91 -16.38
N PRO A 95 -8.11 -0.90 -15.67
CA PRO A 95 -7.47 0.41 -15.56
C PRO A 95 -6.02 0.33 -15.10
N ILE A 96 -5.73 -0.52 -14.10
CA ILE A 96 -4.37 -0.72 -13.57
C ILE A 96 -3.40 -1.29 -14.62
N SER A 97 -3.88 -2.04 -15.63
CA SER A 97 -3.00 -2.59 -16.66
C SER A 97 -2.27 -1.54 -17.49
N LYS A 98 -2.74 -0.29 -17.47
CA LYS A 98 -2.14 0.85 -18.17
C LYS A 98 -1.15 1.61 -17.31
N LYS A 99 -1.09 1.34 -16.00
CA LYS A 99 -0.20 2.04 -15.09
C LYS A 99 1.26 1.72 -15.41
N LYS A 100 2.07 2.77 -15.52
CA LYS A 100 3.51 2.67 -15.65
C LYS A 100 4.13 2.82 -14.26
N PHE A 101 4.83 1.81 -13.81
CA PHE A 101 5.56 1.84 -12.54
C PHE A 101 6.98 2.35 -12.79
N SER A 102 7.40 3.39 -12.09
CA SER A 102 8.76 3.97 -12.16
C SER A 102 9.78 3.13 -11.37
N ASN A 103 9.35 2.50 -10.29
CA ASN A 103 10.21 1.76 -9.38
C ASN A 103 10.76 0.47 -10.01
N LYS A 104 12.09 0.31 -10.03
CA LYS A 104 12.80 -0.84 -10.63
C LYS A 104 12.43 -2.18 -9.98
N ILE A 105 12.28 -2.22 -8.64
CA ILE A 105 11.90 -3.46 -7.92
C ILE A 105 10.53 -3.92 -8.40
N THR A 106 9.58 -2.99 -8.50
CA THR A 106 8.23 -3.27 -9.03
C THR A 106 8.30 -3.81 -10.45
N GLN A 107 9.07 -3.18 -11.33
CA GLN A 107 9.21 -3.61 -12.73
C GLN A 107 9.80 -5.01 -12.83
N THR A 108 10.87 -5.30 -12.09
CA THR A 108 11.52 -6.61 -12.06
C THR A 108 10.56 -7.68 -11.55
N ASN A 109 9.93 -7.46 -10.40
CA ASN A 109 9.02 -8.46 -9.80
C ASN A 109 7.77 -8.71 -10.67
N ILE A 110 7.21 -7.66 -11.31
CA ILE A 110 6.10 -7.82 -12.26
C ILE A 110 6.55 -8.67 -13.44
N HIS A 111 7.73 -8.38 -14.00
CA HIS A 111 8.27 -9.13 -15.14
C HIS A 111 8.48 -10.61 -14.79
N ASP A 112 9.21 -10.87 -13.71
CA ASP A 112 9.57 -12.23 -13.31
C ASP A 112 8.34 -13.05 -12.94
N ASN A 113 7.41 -12.46 -12.19
CA ASN A 113 6.15 -13.11 -11.83
C ASN A 113 5.28 -13.36 -13.06
N TYR A 114 5.20 -12.43 -14.02
CA TYR A 114 4.47 -12.63 -15.27
C TYR A 114 5.06 -13.79 -16.09
N MET A 115 6.39 -13.85 -16.20
CA MET A 115 7.07 -14.92 -16.93
C MET A 115 6.82 -16.28 -16.26
N PHE A 116 6.92 -16.35 -14.93
CA PHE A 116 6.62 -17.56 -14.16
C PHE A 116 5.16 -18.02 -14.35
N ILE A 117 4.18 -17.10 -14.22
CA ILE A 117 2.76 -17.42 -14.40
C ILE A 117 2.51 -17.96 -15.82
N ARG A 118 3.10 -17.32 -16.83
CA ARG A 118 2.97 -17.75 -18.23
C ARG A 118 3.53 -19.16 -18.46
N GLU A 119 4.70 -19.45 -17.89
CA GLU A 119 5.30 -20.78 -17.94
C GLU A 119 4.43 -21.80 -17.22
N TRP A 120 3.97 -21.48 -16.00
CA TRP A 120 3.08 -22.35 -15.23
C TRP A 120 1.81 -22.72 -16.00
N PHE A 121 1.16 -21.76 -16.68
CA PHE A 121 0.00 -22.04 -17.53
C PHE A 121 0.35 -22.73 -18.84
N SER A 122 1.58 -22.65 -19.34
CA SER A 122 1.99 -23.41 -20.54
C SER A 122 1.94 -24.92 -20.32
N LEU A 123 2.17 -25.36 -19.09
CA LEU A 123 2.12 -26.76 -18.67
C LEU A 123 0.70 -27.25 -18.36
N LYS A 124 -0.30 -26.38 -18.35
CA LYS A 124 -1.70 -26.71 -18.05
C LYS A 124 -2.49 -27.00 -19.32
N ASN A 125 -3.42 -27.96 -19.23
CA ASN A 125 -4.34 -28.26 -20.31
C ASN A 125 -5.40 -27.15 -20.51
N LYS A 126 -6.20 -27.27 -21.57
CA LYS A 126 -7.23 -26.26 -21.89
C LYS A 126 -8.35 -26.19 -20.86
N ASP A 127 -8.69 -27.30 -20.23
CA ASP A 127 -9.78 -27.35 -19.25
C ASP A 127 -9.34 -26.75 -17.91
N ASP A 128 -8.09 -26.97 -17.50
CA ASP A 128 -7.51 -26.27 -16.35
C ASP A 128 -7.57 -24.75 -16.53
N LYS A 129 -7.17 -24.24 -17.69
CA LYS A 129 -7.23 -22.79 -18.00
C LYS A 129 -8.67 -22.26 -17.93
N LYS A 130 -9.64 -23.00 -18.49
CA LYS A 130 -11.06 -22.62 -18.39
C LYS A 130 -11.55 -22.59 -16.94
N ASN A 131 -11.13 -23.55 -16.11
CA ASN A 131 -11.47 -23.58 -14.69
C ASN A 131 -10.91 -22.36 -13.94
N PHE A 132 -9.69 -21.93 -14.28
CA PHE A 132 -9.14 -20.69 -13.72
C PHE A 132 -9.92 -19.45 -14.14
N ILE A 133 -10.28 -19.32 -15.43
CA ILE A 133 -11.11 -18.20 -15.93
C ILE A 133 -12.43 -18.16 -15.15
N ARG A 134 -13.09 -19.30 -15.04
CA ARG A 134 -14.36 -19.43 -14.31
C ARG A 134 -14.21 -19.11 -12.82
N ALA A 135 -13.08 -19.48 -12.21
CA ALA A 135 -12.83 -19.22 -10.80
C ALA A 135 -12.83 -17.73 -10.48
N PHE A 136 -12.33 -16.86 -11.37
CA PHE A 136 -12.31 -15.41 -11.18
C PHE A 136 -13.72 -14.78 -11.13
N ASP A 137 -14.73 -15.41 -11.75
CA ASP A 137 -16.11 -14.96 -11.73
C ASP A 137 -16.93 -15.62 -10.61
N GLU A 138 -16.74 -16.94 -10.43
CA GLU A 138 -17.68 -17.75 -9.68
C GLU A 138 -17.16 -18.25 -8.33
N ILE A 139 -15.85 -18.37 -8.14
CA ILE A 139 -15.25 -19.01 -6.96
C ILE A 139 -14.51 -18.00 -6.08
N LEU A 140 -13.66 -17.18 -6.70
CA LEU A 140 -12.78 -16.26 -5.98
C LEU A 140 -13.50 -14.96 -5.66
N GLU A 141 -13.48 -14.57 -4.39
CA GLU A 141 -14.05 -13.31 -3.93
C GLU A 141 -13.08 -12.55 -3.02
N VAL A 142 -13.27 -11.25 -2.95
CA VAL A 142 -12.59 -10.34 -2.04
C VAL A 142 -13.59 -9.53 -1.24
N VAL A 143 -13.20 -9.13 -0.05
CA VAL A 143 -13.93 -8.12 0.71
C VAL A 143 -13.35 -6.76 0.32
N VAL A 144 -14.11 -5.95 -0.38
CA VAL A 144 -13.73 -4.57 -0.72
C VAL A 144 -14.31 -3.64 0.34
N ILE A 145 -13.44 -2.89 1.00
CA ILE A 145 -13.83 -1.85 1.96
C ILE A 145 -13.50 -0.51 1.34
N SER A 146 -14.54 0.25 0.99
CA SER A 146 -14.39 1.61 0.50
C SER A 146 -14.62 2.61 1.61
N VAL A 147 -13.72 3.56 1.75
CA VAL A 147 -13.76 4.63 2.76
C VAL A 147 -13.62 6.00 2.09
N GLU A 148 -14.30 7.00 2.66
CA GLU A 148 -14.25 8.37 2.20
C GLU A 148 -13.03 9.12 2.74
N LYS A 149 -12.53 8.72 3.92
CA LYS A 149 -11.37 9.35 4.56
C LYS A 149 -10.20 8.38 4.60
N VAL A 150 -9.07 8.84 4.12
CA VAL A 150 -7.81 8.07 4.17
C VAL A 150 -7.42 7.67 5.60
N SER A 151 -7.72 8.53 6.60
CA SER A 151 -7.48 8.21 8.01
C SER A 151 -8.30 7.00 8.50
N GLU A 152 -9.53 6.84 8.03
CA GLU A 152 -10.36 5.67 8.32
C GLU A 152 -9.82 4.41 7.65
N ALA A 153 -9.31 4.54 6.42
CA ALA A 153 -8.65 3.44 5.72
C ALA A 153 -7.47 2.89 6.52
N PHE A 154 -6.65 3.76 7.06
CA PHE A 154 -5.50 3.36 7.87
C PHE A 154 -5.91 2.73 9.21
N GLN A 155 -6.94 3.24 9.88
CA GLN A 155 -7.45 2.63 11.12
C GLN A 155 -8.02 1.23 10.87
N LEU A 156 -8.74 1.04 9.76
CA LEU A 156 -9.26 -0.28 9.36
C LEU A 156 -8.13 -1.25 9.02
N PHE A 157 -7.13 -0.77 8.28
CA PHE A 157 -5.95 -1.54 7.95
C PHE A 157 -5.23 -2.05 9.22
N ASP A 158 -5.01 -1.17 10.20
CA ASP A 158 -4.39 -1.52 11.49
C ASP A 158 -5.22 -2.56 12.25
N SER A 159 -6.54 -2.42 12.27
CA SER A 159 -7.42 -3.34 12.98
C SER A 159 -7.48 -4.74 12.34
N GLN A 160 -7.30 -4.84 11.01
CA GLN A 160 -7.32 -6.11 10.28
C GLN A 160 -5.96 -6.83 10.30
N ASN A 161 -4.86 -6.09 10.42
CA ASN A 161 -3.51 -6.65 10.46
C ASN A 161 -3.11 -7.26 11.80
N THR A 162 -4.00 -7.36 12.78
CA THR A 162 -3.76 -8.13 14.02
C THR A 162 -3.42 -9.60 13.78
N ARG A 163 -3.55 -10.11 12.55
CA ARG A 163 -3.17 -11.46 12.11
C ARG A 163 -2.00 -11.50 11.11
N GLY A 164 -1.46 -10.34 10.70
CA GLY A 164 -0.32 -10.19 9.81
C GLY A 164 0.62 -9.11 10.32
N LYS A 165 1.71 -8.83 9.59
CA LYS A 165 2.64 -7.76 9.95
C LYS A 165 1.91 -6.41 9.77
N SER A 166 1.58 -5.72 10.87
CA SER A 166 1.01 -4.38 10.85
C SER A 166 1.91 -3.43 10.06
N LEU A 167 1.32 -2.40 9.41
CA LEU A 167 2.12 -1.28 8.90
C LEU A 167 2.77 -0.59 10.10
N ASP A 168 4.05 -0.30 9.94
CA ASP A 168 4.74 0.50 10.92
C ASP A 168 4.17 1.94 10.92
N PRO A 169 4.09 2.61 12.07
CA PRO A 169 3.57 3.98 12.15
C PRO A 169 4.27 4.96 11.19
N HIS A 170 5.54 4.75 10.91
CA HIS A 170 6.30 5.57 9.97
C HIS A 170 5.88 5.37 8.50
N ASP A 171 5.35 4.19 8.13
CA ASP A 171 4.77 3.96 6.80
C ASP A 171 3.45 4.73 6.62
N LEU A 172 2.66 4.87 7.69
CA LEU A 172 1.46 5.70 7.70
C LEU A 172 1.80 7.17 7.51
N LEU A 173 2.84 7.64 8.21
CA LEU A 173 3.36 9.02 8.05
C LEU A 173 3.88 9.25 6.64
N LYS A 174 4.67 8.33 6.08
CA LYS A 174 5.11 8.39 4.69
C LYS A 174 3.93 8.61 3.74
N ALA A 175 2.91 7.75 3.82
CA ALA A 175 1.73 7.85 2.96
C ALA A 175 1.01 9.20 3.12
N TYR A 176 0.86 9.68 4.36
CA TYR A 176 0.26 10.98 4.65
C TYR A 176 1.03 12.12 3.97
N HIS A 177 2.35 12.19 4.16
CA HIS A 177 3.16 13.29 3.63
C HIS A 177 3.28 13.27 2.12
N LEU A 178 3.38 12.10 1.49
CA LEU A 178 3.37 11.97 0.03
C LEU A 178 2.06 12.47 -0.57
N ARG A 179 0.93 12.23 0.10
CA ARG A 179 -0.36 12.80 -0.33
C ARG A 179 -0.35 14.32 -0.33
N GLU A 180 0.24 14.94 0.68
CA GLU A 180 0.36 16.41 0.74
C GLU A 180 1.27 16.97 -0.36
N MET A 181 2.17 16.15 -0.93
CA MET A 181 3.08 16.49 -2.03
C MET A 181 2.49 16.31 -3.43
N LYS A 182 1.21 15.96 -3.59
CA LYS A 182 0.59 15.72 -4.93
C LYS A 182 0.82 16.86 -5.94
N LYS A 183 1.00 18.10 -5.49
CA LYS A 183 1.30 19.26 -6.35
C LYS A 183 2.74 19.29 -6.86
N TYR A 184 3.63 18.47 -6.30
CA TYR A 184 5.06 18.45 -6.53
C TYR A 184 5.52 17.04 -6.93
N PRO A 185 5.12 16.51 -8.11
CA PRO A 185 5.36 15.11 -8.48
C PRO A 185 6.84 14.73 -8.52
N TYR A 186 7.71 15.63 -8.95
CA TYR A 186 9.16 15.37 -8.98
C TYR A 186 9.75 15.23 -7.57
N GLU A 187 9.40 16.13 -6.65
CA GLU A 187 9.84 16.07 -5.25
C GLU A 187 9.27 14.82 -4.56
N MET A 188 8.03 14.46 -4.87
CA MET A 188 7.38 13.25 -4.35
C MET A 188 8.12 11.98 -4.81
N GLU A 189 8.45 11.86 -6.10
CA GLU A 189 9.20 10.71 -6.63
C GLU A 189 10.58 10.59 -5.98
N HIS A 190 11.27 11.72 -5.82
CA HIS A 190 12.58 11.77 -5.15
C HIS A 190 12.47 11.33 -3.68
N ALA A 191 11.48 11.85 -2.93
CA ALA A 191 11.24 11.46 -1.54
C ALA A 191 10.93 9.97 -1.40
N VAL A 192 10.08 9.39 -2.29
CA VAL A 192 9.80 7.95 -2.32
C VAL A 192 11.06 7.15 -2.56
N THR A 193 11.83 7.49 -3.59
CA THR A 193 13.05 6.77 -3.95
C THR A 193 14.05 6.76 -2.80
N LYS A 194 14.24 7.92 -2.17
CA LYS A 194 15.16 8.08 -1.04
C LYS A 194 14.66 7.33 0.21
N TRP A 195 13.36 7.32 0.48
CA TRP A 195 12.78 6.55 1.59
C TRP A 195 12.96 5.05 1.39
N GLU A 196 12.65 4.54 0.21
CA GLU A 196 12.76 3.09 -0.09
C GLU A 196 14.21 2.58 -0.12
N SER A 197 15.19 3.46 -0.22
CA SER A 197 16.60 3.09 -0.10
C SER A 197 17.09 2.90 1.35
N LYS A 198 16.28 3.28 2.34
CA LYS A 198 16.63 3.19 3.75
C LYS A 198 16.27 1.84 4.36
N ASP A 199 16.99 1.47 5.42
CA ASP A 199 16.60 0.33 6.24
C ASP A 199 15.36 0.68 7.08
N THR A 200 14.30 -0.09 6.91
CA THR A 200 13.03 0.08 7.63
C THR A 200 13.22 -0.05 9.16
N ASN A 201 14.16 -0.88 9.61
CA ASN A 201 14.43 -1.02 11.04
C ASN A 201 15.08 0.25 11.61
N GLN A 202 16.00 0.88 10.88
CA GLN A 202 16.60 2.14 11.28
C GLN A 202 15.55 3.26 11.37
N ILE A 203 14.61 3.31 10.42
CA ILE A 203 13.49 4.27 10.48
C ILE A 203 12.63 4.00 11.73
N ARG A 204 12.30 2.75 12.01
CA ARG A 204 11.53 2.38 13.21
C ARG A 204 12.26 2.81 14.48
N GLU A 205 13.55 2.47 14.62
CA GLU A 205 14.37 2.85 15.77
C GLU A 205 14.43 4.36 15.95
N LEU A 206 14.57 5.11 14.86
CA LEU A 206 14.56 6.57 14.90
C LEU A 206 13.30 7.10 15.60
N PHE A 207 12.11 6.60 15.24
CA PHE A 207 10.87 7.06 15.88
C PHE A 207 10.71 6.52 17.29
N ASP A 208 10.99 5.23 17.52
CA ASP A 208 10.72 4.56 18.79
C ASP A 208 11.70 4.96 19.88
N LEU A 209 12.98 5.13 19.56
CA LEU A 209 14.05 5.33 20.55
C LEU A 209 14.50 6.79 20.65
N PHE A 210 14.29 7.61 19.62
CA PHE A 210 14.85 8.97 19.56
C PHE A 210 13.76 10.03 19.43
N LEU A 211 13.10 10.16 18.29
CA LEU A 211 12.22 11.31 18.02
C LEU A 211 11.04 11.38 18.99
N PHE A 212 10.28 10.29 19.14
CA PHE A 212 9.08 10.30 19.96
C PHE A 212 9.35 10.38 21.47
N PRO A 213 10.36 9.70 22.04
CA PRO A 213 10.77 9.93 23.43
C PRO A 213 11.20 11.38 23.70
N VAL A 214 12.03 11.99 22.84
CA VAL A 214 12.46 13.38 22.99
C VAL A 214 11.27 14.35 22.92
N TRP A 215 10.36 14.12 21.96
CA TRP A 215 9.13 14.90 21.87
C TRP A 215 8.27 14.81 23.13
N ASN A 216 8.09 13.60 23.70
CA ASN A 216 7.36 13.42 24.96
C ASN A 216 8.04 14.16 26.11
N TRP A 217 9.35 14.02 26.27
CA TRP A 217 10.12 14.68 27.33
C TRP A 217 10.06 16.21 27.23
N SER A 218 10.12 16.75 26.03
CA SER A 218 10.01 18.21 25.83
C SER A 218 8.67 18.78 26.32
N ARG A 219 7.66 17.94 26.49
CA ARG A 219 6.31 18.28 26.99
C ARG A 219 6.05 17.78 28.42
N GLY A 220 7.07 17.27 29.10
CA GLY A 220 6.92 16.71 30.44
C GLY A 220 6.11 15.40 30.46
N LEU A 221 5.97 14.72 29.33
CA LEU A 221 5.21 13.47 29.24
C LEU A 221 6.14 12.27 29.46
N LYS A 222 5.58 11.18 29.98
CA LYS A 222 6.32 9.92 30.10
C LYS A 222 6.55 9.31 28.70
N SER A 223 7.71 8.68 28.54
CA SER A 223 8.00 7.89 27.33
C SER A 223 7.01 6.75 27.22
N LYS A 224 6.54 6.52 25.98
CA LYS A 224 5.68 5.41 25.57
C LYS A 224 6.05 4.98 24.15
N PRO A 225 5.68 3.76 23.70
CA PRO A 225 5.93 3.33 22.32
C PRO A 225 5.27 4.26 21.30
N PHE A 226 5.93 4.46 20.16
CA PHE A 226 5.35 5.14 19.01
C PHE A 226 4.46 4.18 18.24
N THR A 227 3.17 4.45 18.19
CA THR A 227 2.18 3.59 17.53
C THR A 227 1.34 4.38 16.53
N ALA A 228 0.49 3.70 15.76
CA ALA A 228 -0.42 4.34 14.83
C ALA A 228 -1.34 5.39 15.47
N LYS A 229 -1.54 5.34 16.79
CA LYS A 229 -2.34 6.35 17.55
C LYS A 229 -1.60 7.67 17.72
N GLU A 230 -0.29 7.64 17.67
CA GLU A 230 0.57 8.81 17.90
C GLU A 230 1.03 9.52 16.61
N ILE A 231 0.64 9.01 15.43
CA ILE A 231 1.08 9.59 14.14
C ILE A 231 0.74 11.06 13.96
N ASP A 232 -0.32 11.55 14.61
CA ASP A 232 -0.71 12.95 14.55
C ASP A 232 0.40 13.90 15.06
N THR A 233 1.29 13.40 15.92
CA THR A 233 2.47 14.12 16.41
C THR A 233 3.36 14.62 15.28
N TYR A 234 3.49 13.85 14.21
CA TYR A 234 4.38 14.12 13.09
C TYR A 234 3.67 14.41 11.76
N LYS A 235 2.37 14.72 11.77
CA LYS A 235 1.65 15.14 10.56
C LYS A 235 1.99 16.56 10.12
N GLY A 236 2.44 17.40 11.03
CA GLY A 236 2.72 18.80 10.72
C GLY A 236 1.46 19.60 10.39
N ILE A 237 1.64 20.74 9.71
CA ILE A 237 0.58 21.65 9.28
C ILE A 237 0.51 21.62 7.75
N PRO A 238 -0.69 21.45 7.14
CA PRO A 238 -0.82 21.52 5.68
C PRO A 238 -0.35 22.85 5.11
N GLU A 239 0.32 22.84 3.95
CA GLU A 239 0.79 24.06 3.27
C GLU A 239 -0.37 25.03 2.97
N SER A 240 -1.57 24.50 2.72
CA SER A 240 -2.79 25.28 2.50
C SER A 240 -3.37 25.91 3.76
N SER A 241 -2.77 25.65 4.95
CA SER A 241 -3.27 26.19 6.21
C SER A 241 -3.25 27.72 6.23
N THR A 242 -4.33 28.31 6.74
CA THR A 242 -4.41 29.74 7.00
C THR A 242 -3.68 30.16 8.28
N TYR A 243 -3.16 29.19 9.04
CA TYR A 243 -2.43 29.45 10.28
C TYR A 243 -1.16 30.25 10.00
N SER A 244 -0.98 31.36 10.69
CA SER A 244 0.11 32.31 10.41
C SER A 244 1.51 31.72 10.60
N TYR A 245 1.66 30.72 11.46
CA TYR A 245 2.91 30.00 11.67
C TYR A 245 3.33 29.19 10.45
N ALA A 246 2.40 28.51 9.81
CA ALA A 246 2.68 27.76 8.58
C ALA A 246 3.26 28.63 7.47
N ARG A 247 2.90 29.92 7.43
CA ARG A 247 3.45 30.88 6.47
C ARG A 247 4.85 31.41 6.85
N ARG A 248 5.24 31.29 8.12
CA ARG A 248 6.50 31.77 8.66
C ARG A 248 7.54 30.66 8.80
N ALA A 249 7.13 29.39 8.82
CA ALA A 249 8.06 28.28 8.88
C ALA A 249 8.99 28.37 7.67
N SER A 250 10.26 28.66 7.94
CA SER A 250 11.26 28.78 6.89
C SER A 250 11.50 27.41 6.29
N LYS A 251 11.45 27.29 4.96
CA LYS A 251 11.84 26.07 4.24
C LYS A 251 13.27 25.61 4.55
N ALA A 252 14.09 26.49 5.15
CA ALA A 252 15.48 26.19 5.52
C ALA A 252 15.64 25.53 6.90
N MET A 253 14.59 25.46 7.75
CA MET A 253 14.73 24.99 9.14
C MET A 253 13.79 23.84 9.57
N PRO A 254 13.01 23.18 8.70
CA PRO A 254 12.02 22.22 9.16
C PRO A 254 12.63 20.93 9.72
N CYS A 255 13.83 20.57 9.29
CA CYS A 255 14.50 19.34 9.68
C CYS A 255 15.00 19.32 11.12
N PHE A 256 15.06 20.46 11.82
CA PHE A 256 15.65 20.55 13.16
C PHE A 256 14.63 20.60 14.29
N GLN A 257 13.36 20.44 13.99
CA GLN A 257 12.28 20.75 14.95
C GLN A 257 11.57 19.50 15.47
N ILE A 258 12.24 18.72 16.34
CA ILE A 258 11.56 17.60 17.03
C ILE A 258 10.36 18.10 17.84
N THR A 259 10.44 19.28 18.42
CA THR A 259 9.47 19.81 19.37
C THR A 259 8.50 20.81 18.77
N GLU A 260 8.80 21.33 17.61
CA GLU A 260 7.95 22.30 16.92
C GLU A 260 7.27 21.68 15.70
N THR A 261 6.24 22.36 15.22
CA THR A 261 5.53 21.89 14.04
C THR A 261 6.25 22.29 12.76
N PHE A 262 6.02 21.53 11.70
CA PHE A 262 6.60 21.72 10.38
C PHE A 262 5.52 21.67 9.30
N ILE A 263 5.85 22.01 8.06
CA ILE A 263 4.91 21.91 6.93
C ILE A 263 4.82 20.45 6.49
N SER A 264 3.62 19.93 6.39
CA SER A 264 3.40 18.55 5.92
C SER A 264 3.86 18.40 4.46
N GLY A 265 4.44 17.24 4.15
CA GLY A 265 5.04 16.95 2.85
C GLY A 265 6.53 16.76 2.95
N ASN A 266 7.32 17.46 2.12
CA ASN A 266 8.77 17.25 1.98
C ASN A 266 9.56 17.47 3.29
N ASP A 267 9.14 18.43 4.11
CA ASP A 267 9.79 18.73 5.39
C ASP A 267 9.90 17.53 6.31
N PHE A 268 8.89 16.65 6.29
CA PHE A 268 8.92 15.41 7.04
C PHE A 268 10.05 14.47 6.57
N PHE A 269 10.20 14.31 5.26
CA PHE A 269 11.25 13.44 4.70
C PHE A 269 12.64 13.99 4.99
N GLU A 270 12.81 15.32 4.88
CA GLU A 270 14.06 15.98 5.23
C GLU A 270 14.39 15.85 6.72
N MET A 271 13.40 15.95 7.60
CA MET A 271 13.57 15.73 9.04
C MET A 271 14.03 14.29 9.33
N VAL A 272 13.39 13.30 8.74
CA VAL A 272 13.77 11.89 8.91
C VAL A 272 15.18 11.63 8.40
N ASP A 273 15.54 12.18 7.23
CA ASP A 273 16.87 12.07 6.65
C ASP A 273 17.95 12.67 7.55
N HIS A 274 17.68 13.87 8.06
CA HIS A 274 18.60 14.58 8.94
C HIS A 274 18.90 13.77 10.21
N TYR A 275 17.86 13.29 10.89
CA TYR A 275 18.07 12.56 12.14
C TYR A 275 18.62 11.15 11.94
N LEU A 276 18.30 10.47 10.86
CA LEU A 276 18.96 9.21 10.51
C LEU A 276 20.45 9.40 10.29
N TYR A 277 20.85 10.48 9.60
CA TYR A 277 22.27 10.80 9.39
C TYR A 277 23.03 11.11 10.70
N LEU A 278 22.35 11.68 11.70
CA LEU A 278 22.97 12.00 12.99
C LEU A 278 23.13 10.78 13.91
N ILE A 279 22.33 9.73 13.70
CA ILE A 279 22.30 8.55 14.57
C ILE A 279 23.18 7.42 14.01
N HIS A 280 23.32 7.36 12.71
CA HIS A 280 24.08 6.36 11.97
C HIS A 280 25.22 6.97 11.16
#